data_a0affe802b0a13c1965790e926f44c2e
#
_entry.id   a0affe802b0a13c1965790e926f44c2e
#
_cell.length_a   1.000
_cell.length_b   1.000
_cell.length_c   1.000
_cell.angle_alpha   90.00
_cell.angle_beta   90.00
_cell.angle_gamma   90.00
#
_symmetry.space_group_name_H-M   'P 1'
#
loop_
_entity.id
_entity.type
_entity.pdbx_description
1 polymer ?
#
loop_
_entity_poly.entity_id
_entity_poly.type
_entity_poly.pdbx_seq_one_letter_code
_entity_poly.pdbx_strand_id
1 'polypeptide(L)'
;MIQVPEGITERTVQLDEVNIHYYEAGQGDEPVILLHGGGVDSALISWSDIIPGLAQYHRVIAPDLPGYGKSDRPDVEYSLEYYRDFLCRFMDALQIESASLVGLSLGGGTALAFVLQHPHKVKKLVLVDTYGLMSRIPFHFLSYLYVITPLNDFSYWLMSHSRSLVRQMLLAGLIYDPQNATPELVDLVYQALRQPGAGKSFKSFQRSEVGPRRLRSDFSDRLGEIKAPTLLVHGDHDSSVPLECVRRAQKALPDVRLVVLKNRRHWPMRENPQEFISIVLDLLRE
;
A
#
# COMPACT_ATOMS: atom_id res chain seq x y z
N MET A 1 13.28 -4.71 17.34
CA MET A 1 12.34 -5.59 16.58
C MET A 1 10.95 -5.03 16.80
N ILE A 2 10.14 -4.95 15.75
CA ILE A 2 8.72 -4.59 15.89
C ILE A 2 8.08 -5.68 16.72
N GLN A 3 7.45 -5.29 17.81
CA GLN A 3 6.64 -6.22 18.58
C GLN A 3 5.32 -6.41 17.82
N VAL A 4 5.03 -7.63 17.42
CA VAL A 4 3.75 -7.96 16.79
C VAL A 4 2.66 -7.76 17.85
N PRO A 5 1.59 -6.98 17.57
CA PRO A 5 0.51 -6.78 18.51
C PRO A 5 -0.14 -8.11 18.93
N GLU A 6 -0.64 -8.15 20.16
CA GLU A 6 -1.33 -9.33 20.69
C GLU A 6 -2.53 -9.73 19.80
N GLY A 7 -2.74 -11.03 19.63
CA GLY A 7 -3.81 -11.56 18.77
C GLY A 7 -3.49 -11.61 17.27
N ILE A 8 -2.30 -11.17 16.87
CA ILE A 8 -1.83 -11.30 15.48
C ILE A 8 -0.87 -12.48 15.37
N THR A 9 -1.10 -13.38 14.44
CA THR A 9 -0.25 -14.53 14.16
C THR A 9 0.62 -14.25 12.93
N GLU A 10 1.91 -14.49 13.05
CA GLU A 10 2.85 -14.50 11.91
C GLU A 10 2.76 -15.84 11.18
N ARG A 11 2.71 -15.79 9.86
CA ARG A 11 2.66 -16.97 9.01
C ARG A 11 3.55 -16.80 7.77
N THR A 12 3.82 -17.91 7.11
CA THR A 12 4.55 -17.94 5.84
C THR A 12 3.84 -18.90 4.89
N VAL A 13 3.76 -18.52 3.63
CA VAL A 13 3.28 -19.38 2.55
C VAL A 13 4.31 -19.37 1.42
N GLN A 14 4.56 -20.51 0.83
CA GLN A 14 5.46 -20.63 -0.32
C GLN A 14 4.67 -20.49 -1.61
N LEU A 15 5.09 -19.55 -2.46
CA LEU A 15 4.57 -19.34 -3.81
C LEU A 15 5.70 -19.64 -4.80
N ASP A 16 5.67 -20.80 -5.42
CA ASP A 16 6.77 -21.34 -6.22
C ASP A 16 8.07 -21.37 -5.40
N GLU A 17 9.08 -20.57 -5.78
CA GLU A 17 10.37 -20.45 -5.08
C GLU A 17 10.46 -19.26 -4.11
N VAL A 18 9.33 -18.51 -3.90
CA VAL A 18 9.29 -17.29 -3.09
C VAL A 18 8.51 -17.53 -1.81
N ASN A 19 9.12 -17.34 -0.65
CA ASN A 19 8.43 -17.37 0.63
C ASN A 19 7.80 -16.01 0.90
N ILE A 20 6.49 -16.01 1.14
CA ILE A 20 5.71 -14.83 1.49
C ILE A 20 5.36 -14.90 2.96
N HIS A 21 5.85 -13.92 3.69
CA HIS A 21 5.47 -13.70 5.08
C HIS A 21 4.18 -12.88 5.13
N TYR A 22 3.28 -13.21 6.06
CA TYR A 22 2.05 -12.45 6.27
C TYR A 22 1.60 -12.52 7.73
N TYR A 23 0.78 -11.56 8.11
CA TYR A 23 0.11 -11.48 9.41
C TYR A 23 -1.35 -11.86 9.23
N GLU A 24 -1.88 -12.62 10.20
CA GLU A 24 -3.27 -13.05 10.21
C GLU A 24 -3.87 -12.84 11.60
N ALA A 25 -5.09 -12.30 11.65
CA ALA A 25 -5.84 -12.08 12.89
C ALA A 25 -7.34 -12.17 12.63
N GLY A 26 -8.11 -12.43 13.70
CA GLY A 26 -9.56 -12.55 13.63
C GLY A 26 -10.03 -13.84 12.94
N GLN A 27 -11.33 -13.89 12.66
CA GLN A 27 -12.00 -15.04 12.05
C GLN A 27 -13.14 -14.56 11.13
N GLY A 28 -13.64 -15.43 10.27
CA GLY A 28 -14.77 -15.17 9.36
C GLY A 28 -14.52 -15.72 7.97
N ASP A 29 -15.61 -15.92 7.24
CA ASP A 29 -15.61 -16.55 5.91
C ASP A 29 -15.26 -15.53 4.80
N GLU A 30 -15.40 -14.24 5.08
CA GLU A 30 -15.08 -13.16 4.13
C GLU A 30 -13.80 -12.42 4.58
N PRO A 31 -12.62 -12.85 4.11
CA PRO A 31 -11.36 -12.26 4.51
C PRO A 31 -11.19 -10.84 3.96
N VAL A 32 -10.48 -10.03 4.74
CA VAL A 32 -10.00 -8.70 4.34
C VAL A 32 -8.48 -8.78 4.15
N ILE A 33 -8.01 -8.50 2.94
CA ILE A 33 -6.58 -8.47 2.63
C ILE A 33 -6.10 -7.03 2.62
N LEU A 34 -5.08 -6.75 3.44
CA LEU A 34 -4.46 -5.42 3.59
C LEU A 34 -3.15 -5.36 2.81
N LEU A 35 -3.09 -4.57 1.76
CA LEU A 35 -1.92 -4.40 0.90
C LEU A 35 -1.21 -3.09 1.24
N HIS A 36 0.03 -3.17 1.74
CA HIS A 36 0.82 -2.01 2.14
C HIS A 36 1.37 -1.21 0.94
N GLY A 37 1.92 -0.04 1.21
CA GLY A 37 2.49 0.87 0.21
C GLY A 37 3.86 0.45 -0.32
N GLY A 38 4.43 1.33 -1.14
CA GLY A 38 5.79 1.20 -1.65
C GLY A 38 6.83 1.89 -0.76
N GLY A 39 8.04 2.10 -1.28
CA GLY A 39 9.11 2.78 -0.57
C GLY A 39 9.78 1.91 0.47
N VAL A 40 9.72 2.35 1.72
CA VAL A 40 10.17 1.59 2.89
C VAL A 40 8.95 1.29 3.74
N ASP A 41 8.23 0.29 3.33
CA ASP A 41 6.97 -0.12 3.96
C ASP A 41 6.97 -1.63 4.23
N SER A 42 5.98 -2.10 4.96
CA SER A 42 5.67 -3.50 5.22
C SER A 42 4.27 -3.61 5.81
N ALA A 43 3.75 -4.82 5.93
CA ALA A 43 2.45 -5.04 6.54
C ALA A 43 2.34 -4.43 7.95
N LEU A 44 3.36 -4.56 8.80
CA LEU A 44 3.33 -3.95 10.14
C LEU A 44 3.53 -2.43 10.12
N ILE A 45 4.36 -1.90 9.22
CA ILE A 45 4.55 -0.45 9.15
C ILE A 45 3.22 0.23 8.80
N SER A 46 2.50 -0.28 7.82
CA SER A 46 1.20 0.30 7.43
C SER A 46 0.07 -0.08 8.36
N TRP A 47 -0.02 -1.34 8.81
CA TRP A 47 -1.28 -1.91 9.28
C TRP A 47 -1.29 -2.36 10.73
N SER A 48 -0.18 -2.24 11.50
CA SER A 48 -0.12 -2.73 12.90
C SER A 48 -1.25 -2.22 13.79
N ASP A 49 -1.66 -0.95 13.63
CA ASP A 49 -2.69 -0.33 14.43
C ASP A 49 -4.11 -0.55 13.87
N ILE A 50 -4.19 -1.07 12.64
CA ILE A 50 -5.45 -1.30 11.92
C ILE A 50 -5.93 -2.73 12.09
N ILE A 51 -5.01 -3.70 12.00
CA ILE A 51 -5.32 -5.14 12.09
C ILE A 51 -6.18 -5.47 13.31
N PRO A 52 -5.85 -5.04 14.55
CA PRO A 52 -6.62 -5.43 15.74
C PRO A 52 -8.08 -4.93 15.70
N GLY A 53 -8.31 -3.74 15.13
CA GLY A 53 -9.67 -3.18 15.05
C GLY A 53 -10.54 -3.90 14.02
N LEU A 54 -10.00 -4.23 12.85
CA LEU A 54 -10.72 -4.98 11.82
C LEU A 54 -10.90 -6.45 12.21
N ALA A 55 -9.93 -7.04 12.91
CA ALA A 55 -9.94 -8.44 13.34
C ALA A 55 -11.03 -8.78 14.36
N GLN A 56 -11.65 -7.77 14.98
CA GLN A 56 -12.83 -7.99 15.83
C GLN A 56 -14.06 -8.49 15.04
N TYR A 57 -14.08 -8.23 13.73
CA TYR A 57 -15.26 -8.51 12.90
C TYR A 57 -14.95 -9.36 11.66
N HIS A 58 -13.68 -9.44 11.26
CA HIS A 58 -13.26 -10.09 10.01
C HIS A 58 -11.99 -10.91 10.22
N ARG A 59 -11.80 -11.92 9.38
CA ARG A 59 -10.49 -12.53 9.17
C ARG A 59 -9.62 -11.55 8.37
N VAL A 60 -8.58 -11.02 8.99
CA VAL A 60 -7.67 -10.03 8.39
C VAL A 60 -6.35 -10.68 8.02
N ILE A 61 -5.90 -10.47 6.79
CA ILE A 61 -4.66 -11.02 6.25
C ILE A 61 -3.84 -9.86 5.67
N ALA A 62 -2.63 -9.69 6.15
CA ALA A 62 -1.74 -8.61 5.73
C ALA A 62 -0.39 -9.18 5.27
N PRO A 63 -0.20 -9.45 3.97
CA PRO A 63 1.09 -9.90 3.47
C PRO A 63 2.13 -8.79 3.47
N ASP A 64 3.37 -9.14 3.79
CA ASP A 64 4.51 -8.41 3.30
C ASP A 64 4.63 -8.69 1.80
N LEU A 65 4.47 -7.69 0.95
CA LEU A 65 4.58 -7.86 -0.50
C LEU A 65 5.97 -8.41 -0.88
N PRO A 66 6.11 -9.20 -1.96
CA PRO A 66 7.42 -9.65 -2.42
C PRO A 66 8.43 -8.50 -2.51
N GLY A 67 9.60 -8.68 -1.92
CA GLY A 67 10.61 -7.63 -1.84
C GLY A 67 10.53 -6.72 -0.61
N TYR A 68 9.52 -6.90 0.26
CA TYR A 68 9.30 -6.09 1.46
C TYR A 68 9.27 -6.93 2.73
N GLY A 69 9.36 -6.26 3.87
CA GLY A 69 9.24 -6.85 5.19
C GLY A 69 10.08 -8.10 5.37
N LYS A 70 9.45 -9.18 5.81
CA LYS A 70 10.06 -10.51 6.01
C LYS A 70 9.88 -11.46 4.80
N SER A 71 9.15 -11.03 3.74
CA SER A 71 9.04 -11.80 2.49
C SER A 71 10.35 -11.82 1.72
N ASP A 72 10.54 -12.85 0.92
CA ASP A 72 11.68 -12.99 0.04
C ASP A 72 11.79 -11.82 -0.96
N ARG A 73 13.01 -11.59 -1.44
CA ARG A 73 13.37 -10.53 -2.37
C ARG A 73 13.89 -11.13 -3.68
N PRO A 74 13.02 -11.76 -4.50
CA PRO A 74 13.44 -12.36 -5.75
C PRO A 74 14.08 -11.32 -6.68
N ASP A 75 14.98 -11.78 -7.54
CA ASP A 75 15.63 -10.94 -8.54
C ASP A 75 14.79 -10.89 -9.81
N VAL A 76 13.75 -10.04 -9.76
CA VAL A 76 12.75 -9.87 -10.82
C VAL A 76 12.52 -8.38 -11.09
N GLU A 77 11.89 -8.07 -12.23
CA GLU A 77 11.31 -6.74 -12.44
C GLU A 77 10.03 -6.62 -11.61
N TYR A 78 10.05 -5.74 -10.62
CA TYR A 78 8.88 -5.43 -9.84
C TYR A 78 8.03 -4.42 -10.60
N SER A 79 6.88 -4.84 -11.08
CA SER A 79 5.89 -4.01 -11.78
C SER A 79 4.51 -4.17 -11.13
N LEU A 80 3.54 -3.37 -11.56
CA LEU A 80 2.19 -3.50 -11.04
C LEU A 80 1.55 -4.83 -11.47
N GLU A 81 1.89 -5.31 -12.68
CA GLU A 81 1.48 -6.63 -13.16
C GLU A 81 2.06 -7.76 -12.28
N TYR A 82 3.33 -7.63 -11.89
CA TYR A 82 3.96 -8.60 -10.98
C TYR A 82 3.22 -8.69 -9.64
N TYR A 83 2.88 -7.55 -9.04
CA TYR A 83 2.14 -7.53 -7.77
C TYR A 83 0.69 -8.00 -7.91
N ARG A 84 0.03 -7.70 -9.02
CA ARG A 84 -1.29 -8.28 -9.34
C ARG A 84 -1.25 -9.80 -9.42
N ASP A 85 -0.27 -10.36 -10.15
CA ASP A 85 -0.12 -11.81 -10.33
C ASP A 85 0.31 -12.49 -9.03
N PHE A 86 1.13 -11.81 -8.23
CA PHE A 86 1.41 -12.22 -6.85
C PHE A 86 0.12 -12.36 -6.03
N LEU A 87 -0.75 -11.35 -6.04
CA LEU A 87 -1.98 -11.36 -5.25
C LEU A 87 -2.89 -12.53 -5.66
N CYS A 88 -2.99 -12.83 -6.95
CA CYS A 88 -3.74 -13.99 -7.44
C CYS A 88 -3.20 -15.29 -6.84
N ARG A 89 -1.90 -15.55 -7.00
CA ARG A 89 -1.24 -16.75 -6.47
C ARG A 89 -1.31 -16.84 -4.94
N PHE A 90 -1.19 -15.71 -4.25
CA PHE A 90 -1.31 -15.65 -2.79
C PHE A 90 -2.70 -16.06 -2.31
N MET A 91 -3.77 -15.54 -2.93
CA MET A 91 -5.14 -15.93 -2.62
C MET A 91 -5.38 -17.41 -2.92
N ASP A 92 -4.90 -17.90 -4.06
CA ASP A 92 -5.06 -19.32 -4.45
C ASP A 92 -4.32 -20.25 -3.46
N ALA A 93 -3.10 -19.91 -3.04
CA ALA A 93 -2.34 -20.72 -2.07
C ALA A 93 -2.99 -20.75 -0.68
N LEU A 94 -3.70 -19.68 -0.28
CA LEU A 94 -4.48 -19.64 0.95
C LEU A 94 -5.92 -20.15 0.80
N GLN A 95 -6.28 -20.66 -0.38
CA GLN A 95 -7.63 -21.14 -0.73
C GLN A 95 -8.71 -20.06 -0.51
N ILE A 96 -8.39 -18.82 -0.83
CA ILE A 96 -9.29 -17.66 -0.75
C ILE A 96 -9.92 -17.46 -2.12
N GLU A 97 -11.19 -17.82 -2.27
CA GLU A 97 -11.91 -17.63 -3.52
C GLU A 97 -12.19 -16.16 -3.82
N SER A 98 -12.55 -15.40 -2.79
CA SER A 98 -12.80 -13.96 -2.89
C SER A 98 -12.52 -13.26 -1.56
N ALA A 99 -12.17 -11.98 -1.62
CA ALA A 99 -11.83 -11.16 -0.45
C ALA A 99 -12.25 -9.69 -0.65
N SER A 100 -12.40 -8.96 0.45
CA SER A 100 -12.35 -7.51 0.43
C SER A 100 -10.89 -7.05 0.44
N LEU A 101 -10.56 -6.08 -0.41
CA LEU A 101 -9.18 -5.56 -0.53
C LEU A 101 -9.09 -4.15 0.04
N VAL A 102 -8.09 -3.92 0.87
CA VAL A 102 -7.72 -2.58 1.37
C VAL A 102 -6.28 -2.32 0.93
N GLY A 103 -6.06 -1.35 0.07
CA GLY A 103 -4.74 -1.10 -0.50
C GLY A 103 -4.29 0.35 -0.33
N LEU A 104 -3.08 0.52 0.21
CA LEU A 104 -2.39 1.81 0.31
C LEU A 104 -1.46 2.00 -0.88
N SER A 105 -1.53 3.15 -1.56
CA SER A 105 -0.54 3.55 -2.58
C SER A 105 -0.25 2.45 -3.60
N LEU A 106 0.94 1.84 -3.60
CA LEU A 106 1.30 0.66 -4.40
C LEU A 106 0.31 -0.49 -4.19
N GLY A 107 -0.05 -0.77 -2.94
CA GLY A 107 -1.05 -1.79 -2.61
C GLY A 107 -2.43 -1.46 -3.19
N GLY A 108 -2.80 -0.19 -3.22
CA GLY A 108 -4.03 0.28 -3.88
C GLY A 108 -3.98 0.11 -5.39
N GLY A 109 -2.86 0.44 -6.03
CA GLY A 109 -2.62 0.19 -7.44
C GLY A 109 -2.66 -1.31 -7.79
N THR A 110 -2.10 -2.15 -6.90
CA THR A 110 -2.17 -3.62 -7.01
C THR A 110 -3.63 -4.10 -6.95
N ALA A 111 -4.41 -3.58 -6.01
CA ALA A 111 -5.84 -3.91 -5.88
C ALA A 111 -6.64 -3.46 -7.10
N LEU A 112 -6.36 -2.27 -7.66
CA LEU A 112 -6.96 -1.78 -8.91
C LEU A 112 -6.64 -2.70 -10.09
N ALA A 113 -5.37 -3.03 -10.30
CA ALA A 113 -4.96 -3.94 -11.36
C ALA A 113 -5.61 -5.32 -11.20
N PHE A 114 -5.74 -5.78 -9.95
CA PHE A 114 -6.33 -7.07 -9.63
C PHE A 114 -7.85 -7.11 -9.90
N VAL A 115 -8.63 -6.14 -9.40
CA VAL A 115 -10.08 -6.12 -9.59
C VAL A 115 -10.47 -5.99 -11.07
N LEU A 116 -9.69 -5.27 -11.87
CA LEU A 116 -9.91 -5.13 -13.30
C LEU A 116 -9.67 -6.44 -14.08
N GLN A 117 -8.87 -7.36 -13.55
CA GLN A 117 -8.59 -8.65 -14.18
C GLN A 117 -9.41 -9.80 -13.57
N HIS A 118 -9.68 -9.73 -12.26
CA HIS A 118 -10.35 -10.76 -11.49
C HIS A 118 -11.55 -10.19 -10.70
N PRO A 119 -12.54 -9.57 -11.37
CA PRO A 119 -13.63 -8.86 -10.70
C PRO A 119 -14.44 -9.76 -9.75
N HIS A 120 -14.56 -11.06 -10.07
CA HIS A 120 -15.29 -12.03 -9.24
C HIS A 120 -14.56 -12.41 -7.94
N LYS A 121 -13.24 -12.14 -7.83
CA LYS A 121 -12.44 -12.39 -6.62
C LYS A 121 -12.47 -11.22 -5.62
N VAL A 122 -13.10 -10.08 -5.97
CA VAL A 122 -13.12 -8.89 -5.11
C VAL A 122 -14.55 -8.59 -4.67
N LYS A 123 -14.79 -8.67 -3.36
CA LYS A 123 -16.06 -8.37 -2.73
C LYS A 123 -16.29 -6.88 -2.57
N LYS A 124 -15.34 -6.20 -1.93
CA LYS A 124 -15.32 -4.76 -1.67
C LYS A 124 -13.91 -4.23 -1.86
N LEU A 125 -13.79 -2.97 -2.23
CA LEU A 125 -12.50 -2.34 -2.55
C LEU A 125 -12.31 -1.06 -1.76
N VAL A 126 -11.25 -0.98 -0.96
CA VAL A 126 -10.83 0.25 -0.27
C VAL A 126 -9.49 0.69 -0.82
N LEU A 127 -9.46 1.89 -1.38
CA LEU A 127 -8.30 2.49 -2.02
C LEU A 127 -7.83 3.70 -1.20
N VAL A 128 -6.65 3.57 -0.61
CA VAL A 128 -6.07 4.58 0.30
C VAL A 128 -4.92 5.27 -0.40
N ASP A 129 -5.03 6.57 -0.65
CA ASP A 129 -3.98 7.38 -1.31
C ASP A 129 -3.33 6.63 -2.49
N THR A 130 -4.18 6.07 -3.35
CA THR A 130 -3.85 4.96 -4.24
C THR A 130 -3.08 5.39 -5.48
N TYR A 131 -2.07 4.60 -5.85
CA TYR A 131 -1.40 4.67 -7.15
C TYR A 131 -2.33 4.15 -8.26
N GLY A 132 -2.09 4.61 -9.51
CA GLY A 132 -2.80 4.12 -10.70
C GLY A 132 -4.00 4.98 -11.14
N LEU A 133 -4.21 6.15 -10.53
CA LEU A 133 -5.28 7.10 -10.87
C LEU A 133 -4.79 8.33 -11.67
N MET A 134 -3.59 8.28 -12.21
CA MET A 134 -2.99 9.40 -12.92
C MET A 134 -1.95 8.94 -13.95
N SER A 135 -1.88 9.67 -15.06
CA SER A 135 -0.87 9.42 -16.11
C SER A 135 0.49 10.07 -15.82
N ARG A 136 0.54 11.02 -14.87
CA ARG A 136 1.77 11.76 -14.49
C ARG A 136 1.76 12.08 -13.01
N ILE A 137 2.93 11.95 -12.37
CA ILE A 137 3.18 12.44 -11.01
C ILE A 137 3.60 13.92 -11.03
N PRO A 138 3.50 14.63 -9.90
CA PRO A 138 4.05 15.99 -9.80
C PRO A 138 5.52 16.03 -10.22
N PHE A 139 5.91 17.09 -10.94
CA PHE A 139 7.27 17.24 -11.48
C PHE A 139 7.79 16.03 -12.26
N HIS A 140 6.94 15.40 -13.07
CA HIS A 140 7.13 14.08 -13.69
C HIS A 140 8.50 13.85 -14.29
N PHE A 141 9.02 14.80 -15.11
CA PHE A 141 10.33 14.64 -15.74
C PHE A 141 11.50 14.64 -14.75
N LEU A 142 11.42 15.48 -13.69
CA LEU A 142 12.43 15.48 -12.63
C LEU A 142 12.36 14.17 -11.82
N SER A 143 11.16 13.69 -11.55
CA SER A 143 10.95 12.39 -10.90
C SER A 143 11.49 11.24 -11.73
N TYR A 144 11.29 11.26 -13.04
CA TYR A 144 11.91 10.30 -13.96
C TYR A 144 13.43 10.32 -13.88
N LEU A 145 14.06 11.52 -13.95
CA LEU A 145 15.51 11.66 -13.82
C LEU A 145 16.01 11.14 -12.47
N TYR A 146 15.29 11.44 -11.38
CA TYR A 146 15.62 10.91 -10.06
C TYR A 146 15.62 9.38 -10.05
N VAL A 147 14.59 8.75 -10.63
CA VAL A 147 14.41 7.29 -10.63
C VAL A 147 15.51 6.56 -11.42
N ILE A 148 15.93 7.11 -12.56
CA ILE A 148 16.90 6.45 -13.46
C ILE A 148 18.36 6.74 -13.11
N THR A 149 18.63 7.69 -12.20
CA THR A 149 19.99 8.08 -11.82
C THR A 149 20.39 7.53 -10.44
N PRO A 150 21.68 7.51 -10.10
CA PRO A 150 22.17 7.12 -8.78
C PRO A 150 21.64 7.97 -7.61
N LEU A 151 20.98 9.10 -7.86
CA LEU A 151 20.37 9.93 -6.81
C LEU A 151 19.35 9.16 -5.98
N ASN A 152 18.60 8.28 -6.59
CA ASN A 152 17.65 7.41 -5.89
C ASN A 152 18.38 6.48 -4.91
N ASP A 153 19.43 5.79 -5.37
CA ASP A 153 20.25 4.92 -4.53
C ASP A 153 20.94 5.71 -3.40
N PHE A 154 21.47 6.89 -3.71
CA PHE A 154 22.12 7.76 -2.74
C PHE A 154 21.13 8.23 -1.65
N SER A 155 19.90 8.58 -2.00
CA SER A 155 18.89 8.99 -1.02
C SER A 155 18.53 7.86 -0.04
N TYR A 156 18.37 6.63 -0.51
CA TYR A 156 18.15 5.46 0.34
C TYR A 156 19.35 5.21 1.26
N TRP A 157 20.57 5.28 0.71
CA TRP A 157 21.78 5.15 1.49
C TRP A 157 21.86 6.22 2.59
N LEU A 158 21.60 7.48 2.27
CA LEU A 158 21.65 8.57 3.22
C LEU A 158 20.61 8.40 4.35
N MET A 159 19.37 8.04 4.01
CA MET A 159 18.31 7.77 4.99
C MET A 159 18.66 6.60 5.90
N SER A 160 19.32 5.54 5.39
CA SER A 160 19.72 4.39 6.19
C SER A 160 20.79 4.71 7.26
N HIS A 161 21.38 5.92 7.24
CA HIS A 161 22.39 6.36 8.19
C HIS A 161 21.87 7.41 9.20
N SER A 162 20.62 7.89 9.08
CA SER A 162 20.13 8.96 9.93
C SER A 162 18.64 8.88 10.24
N ARG A 163 18.31 8.64 11.52
CA ARG A 163 16.92 8.71 12.02
C ARG A 163 16.30 10.09 11.81
N SER A 164 17.09 11.16 11.93
CA SER A 164 16.61 12.51 11.69
C SER A 164 16.16 12.71 10.24
N LEU A 165 16.91 12.16 9.27
CA LEU A 165 16.51 12.21 7.85
C LEU A 165 15.26 11.36 7.59
N VAL A 166 15.14 10.19 8.23
CA VAL A 166 13.92 9.38 8.17
C VAL A 166 12.72 10.16 8.70
N ARG A 167 12.86 10.82 9.86
CA ARG A 167 11.80 11.66 10.41
C ARG A 167 11.41 12.79 9.47
N GLN A 168 12.39 13.46 8.88
CA GLN A 168 12.14 14.54 7.90
C GLN A 168 11.41 14.01 6.66
N MET A 169 11.78 12.84 6.15
CA MET A 169 11.10 12.20 5.02
C MET A 169 9.66 11.86 5.37
N LEU A 170 9.40 11.29 6.55
CA LEU A 170 8.04 11.01 7.00
C LEU A 170 7.19 12.29 7.03
N LEU A 171 7.71 13.37 7.61
CA LEU A 171 7.01 14.65 7.71
C LEU A 171 6.88 15.37 6.36
N ALA A 172 7.80 15.17 5.43
CA ALA A 172 7.72 15.79 4.12
C ALA A 172 6.61 15.20 3.25
N GLY A 173 6.38 13.87 3.31
CA GLY A 173 5.49 13.18 2.39
C GLY A 173 4.37 12.35 3.01
N LEU A 174 4.58 11.76 4.16
CA LEU A 174 3.72 10.68 4.65
C LEU A 174 2.85 11.07 5.86
N ILE A 175 3.34 11.92 6.75
CA ILE A 175 2.70 12.27 8.02
C ILE A 175 2.53 13.79 8.09
N TYR A 176 1.33 14.27 8.36
CA TYR A 176 0.98 15.69 8.46
C TYR A 176 1.33 16.25 9.84
N ASP A 177 0.82 15.62 10.91
CA ASP A 177 1.06 16.05 12.28
C ASP A 177 2.43 15.53 12.78
N PRO A 178 3.37 16.42 13.14
CA PRO A 178 4.67 16.01 13.65
C PRO A 178 4.64 15.12 14.90
N GLN A 179 3.53 15.11 15.66
CA GLN A 179 3.36 14.24 16.82
C GLN A 179 3.18 12.78 16.41
N ASN A 180 2.62 12.52 15.22
CA ASN A 180 2.43 11.16 14.68
C ASN A 180 3.73 10.57 14.08
N ALA A 181 4.75 11.40 13.82
CA ALA A 181 6.10 10.91 13.50
C ALA A 181 6.85 10.55 14.79
N THR A 182 6.32 9.57 15.52
CA THR A 182 6.84 9.13 16.83
C THR A 182 8.23 8.51 16.71
N PRO A 183 9.04 8.51 17.79
CA PRO A 183 10.34 7.84 17.79
C PRO A 183 10.25 6.37 17.38
N GLU A 184 9.18 5.67 17.78
CA GLU A 184 8.93 4.26 17.46
C GLU A 184 8.70 4.07 15.96
N LEU A 185 7.87 4.89 15.33
CA LEU A 185 7.64 4.86 13.88
C LEU A 185 8.92 5.18 13.10
N VAL A 186 9.66 6.21 13.54
CA VAL A 186 10.94 6.58 12.94
C VAL A 186 11.95 5.44 13.04
N ASP A 187 12.04 4.80 14.22
CA ASP A 187 12.97 3.67 14.39
C ASP A 187 12.55 2.46 13.54
N LEU A 188 11.26 2.21 13.44
CA LEU A 188 10.68 1.16 12.62
C LEU A 188 11.10 1.30 11.15
N VAL A 189 10.87 2.45 10.56
CA VAL A 189 11.24 2.77 9.17
C VAL A 189 12.76 2.76 9.00
N TYR A 190 13.50 3.30 9.99
CA TYR A 190 14.96 3.29 9.97
C TYR A 190 15.54 1.88 9.98
N GLN A 191 15.00 0.96 10.79
CA GLN A 191 15.42 -0.44 10.78
C GLN A 191 15.07 -1.15 9.48
N ALA A 192 13.89 -0.86 8.90
CA ALA A 192 13.51 -1.40 7.60
C ALA A 192 14.46 -0.94 6.48
N LEU A 193 14.92 0.32 6.49
CA LEU A 193 15.91 0.84 5.54
C LEU A 193 17.27 0.12 5.62
N ARG A 194 17.61 -0.45 6.77
CA ARG A 194 18.89 -1.14 7.03
C ARG A 194 18.86 -2.63 6.73
N GLN A 195 17.71 -3.17 6.39
CA GLN A 195 17.61 -4.57 5.98
C GLN A 195 18.37 -4.81 4.67
N PRO A 196 19.05 -5.95 4.51
CA PRO A 196 19.66 -6.30 3.24
C PRO A 196 18.67 -6.22 2.08
N GLY A 197 19.04 -5.49 1.02
CA GLY A 197 18.17 -5.30 -0.14
C GLY A 197 17.00 -4.32 0.05
N ALA A 198 16.95 -3.57 1.17
CA ALA A 198 15.94 -2.53 1.38
C ALA A 198 15.87 -1.55 0.21
N GLY A 199 14.66 -1.23 -0.21
CA GLY A 199 14.41 -0.31 -1.34
C GLY A 199 14.67 -0.90 -2.73
N LYS A 200 15.28 -2.10 -2.88
CA LYS A 200 15.55 -2.71 -4.20
C LYS A 200 14.25 -2.90 -4.99
N SER A 201 13.23 -3.48 -4.39
CA SER A 201 11.93 -3.73 -4.99
C SER A 201 11.23 -2.43 -5.41
N PHE A 202 11.21 -1.42 -4.54
CA PHE A 202 10.57 -0.16 -4.89
C PHE A 202 11.33 0.62 -5.97
N LYS A 203 12.65 0.64 -5.94
CA LYS A 203 13.45 1.24 -7.01
C LYS A 203 13.24 0.53 -8.36
N SER A 204 13.10 -0.81 -8.34
CA SER A 204 12.75 -1.59 -9.52
C SER A 204 11.34 -1.22 -10.01
N PHE A 205 10.35 -1.17 -9.11
CA PHE A 205 9.00 -0.73 -9.40
C PHE A 205 8.97 0.68 -10.00
N GLN A 206 9.67 1.65 -9.40
CA GLN A 206 9.75 2.99 -9.94
C GLN A 206 10.32 3.02 -11.37
N ARG A 207 11.38 2.25 -11.66
CA ARG A 207 11.98 2.15 -12.98
C ARG A 207 11.04 1.51 -14.02
N SER A 208 10.23 0.56 -13.60
CA SER A 208 9.21 -0.09 -14.43
C SER A 208 8.03 0.85 -14.73
N GLU A 209 7.61 1.66 -13.77
CA GLU A 209 6.38 2.45 -13.84
C GLU A 209 6.58 3.89 -14.32
N VAL A 210 7.73 4.51 -13.97
CA VAL A 210 7.97 5.94 -14.29
C VAL A 210 8.71 6.06 -15.61
N GLY A 211 7.97 6.23 -16.69
CA GLY A 211 8.53 6.54 -18.00
C GLY A 211 8.86 8.03 -18.16
N PRO A 212 9.55 8.44 -19.24
CA PRO A 212 9.99 9.84 -19.43
C PRO A 212 8.83 10.83 -19.64
N ARG A 213 7.69 10.37 -20.15
CA ARG A 213 6.54 11.21 -20.50
C ARG A 213 5.31 10.94 -19.67
N ARG A 214 5.12 9.70 -19.18
CA ARG A 214 3.95 9.26 -18.43
C ARG A 214 4.29 8.04 -17.58
N LEU A 215 3.44 7.76 -16.61
CA LEU A 215 3.43 6.49 -15.91
C LEU A 215 2.97 5.37 -16.85
N ARG A 216 3.46 4.15 -16.61
CA ARG A 216 3.04 2.95 -17.34
C ARG A 216 1.63 2.55 -16.97
N SER A 217 1.31 2.55 -15.67
CA SER A 217 0.03 2.14 -15.14
C SER A 217 -0.83 3.35 -14.79
N ASP A 218 -1.89 3.56 -15.58
CA ASP A 218 -2.96 4.52 -15.33
C ASP A 218 -4.28 3.84 -15.66
N PHE A 219 -5.12 3.65 -14.66
CA PHE A 219 -6.41 2.96 -14.79
C PHE A 219 -7.59 3.93 -14.91
N SER A 220 -7.35 5.24 -15.03
CA SER A 220 -8.39 6.27 -15.02
C SER A 220 -9.51 6.00 -16.04
N ASP A 221 -9.16 5.50 -17.22
CA ASP A 221 -10.11 5.23 -18.31
C ASP A 221 -10.88 3.89 -18.13
N ARG A 222 -10.47 3.05 -17.17
CA ARG A 222 -11.03 1.72 -16.92
C ARG A 222 -11.83 1.61 -15.64
N LEU A 223 -11.90 2.67 -14.84
CA LEU A 223 -12.58 2.63 -13.53
C LEU A 223 -14.07 2.28 -13.64
N GLY A 224 -14.72 2.61 -14.76
CA GLY A 224 -16.12 2.22 -15.04
C GLY A 224 -16.35 0.71 -15.18
N GLU A 225 -15.29 -0.09 -15.34
CA GLU A 225 -15.37 -1.57 -15.39
C GLU A 225 -15.51 -2.20 -13.99
N ILE A 226 -15.15 -1.47 -12.93
CA ILE A 226 -15.14 -1.97 -11.56
C ILE A 226 -16.56 -2.05 -11.03
N LYS A 227 -16.99 -3.25 -10.62
CA LYS A 227 -18.34 -3.51 -10.09
C LYS A 227 -18.38 -3.61 -8.57
N ALA A 228 -17.24 -3.87 -7.94
CA ALA A 228 -17.14 -3.99 -6.49
C ALA A 228 -17.47 -2.63 -5.83
N PRO A 229 -18.30 -2.60 -4.77
CA PRO A 229 -18.49 -1.41 -3.95
C PRO A 229 -17.12 -0.87 -3.51
N THR A 230 -16.87 0.41 -3.79
CA THR A 230 -15.55 1.01 -3.63
C THR A 230 -15.57 2.18 -2.65
N LEU A 231 -14.60 2.20 -1.76
CA LEU A 231 -14.31 3.32 -0.87
C LEU A 231 -12.96 3.93 -1.24
N LEU A 232 -12.96 5.20 -1.57
CA LEU A 232 -11.75 6.01 -1.71
C LEU A 232 -11.50 6.75 -0.39
N VAL A 233 -10.36 6.52 0.24
CA VAL A 233 -9.90 7.26 1.42
C VAL A 233 -8.66 8.05 1.04
N HIS A 234 -8.64 9.36 1.32
CA HIS A 234 -7.57 10.21 0.83
C HIS A 234 -7.21 11.33 1.79
N GLY A 235 -5.91 11.53 2.04
CA GLY A 235 -5.40 12.67 2.80
C GLY A 235 -5.42 13.96 1.96
N ASP A 236 -6.00 15.05 2.48
CA ASP A 236 -6.11 16.31 1.74
C ASP A 236 -4.77 17.03 1.46
N HIS A 237 -3.71 16.60 2.13
CA HIS A 237 -2.34 17.07 1.96
C HIS A 237 -1.41 16.02 1.36
N ASP A 238 -1.95 14.98 0.71
CA ASP A 238 -1.11 14.01 -0.02
C ASP A 238 -0.38 14.70 -1.18
N SER A 239 0.94 14.70 -1.12
CA SER A 239 1.81 15.26 -2.17
C SER A 239 2.18 14.23 -3.25
N SER A 240 1.93 12.96 -3.01
CA SER A 240 2.26 11.86 -3.94
C SER A 240 1.14 11.63 -4.95
N VAL A 241 -0.11 11.64 -4.48
CA VAL A 241 -1.31 11.49 -5.30
C VAL A 241 -2.18 12.73 -5.13
N PRO A 242 -2.29 13.60 -6.15
CA PRO A 242 -3.12 14.78 -6.05
C PRO A 242 -4.61 14.44 -5.84
N LEU A 243 -5.27 15.10 -4.87
CA LEU A 243 -6.69 14.89 -4.55
C LEU A 243 -7.61 15.00 -5.78
N GLU A 244 -7.24 15.84 -6.76
CA GLU A 244 -8.00 15.98 -8.00
C GLU A 244 -8.06 14.69 -8.82
N CYS A 245 -7.03 13.85 -8.76
CA CYS A 245 -7.04 12.54 -9.42
C CYS A 245 -8.08 11.63 -8.78
N VAL A 246 -8.17 11.65 -7.45
CA VAL A 246 -9.14 10.84 -6.69
C VAL A 246 -10.58 11.34 -6.91
N ARG A 247 -10.79 12.65 -7.00
CA ARG A 247 -12.11 13.24 -7.36
C ARG A 247 -12.54 12.87 -8.79
N ARG A 248 -11.60 12.76 -9.73
CA ARG A 248 -11.93 12.23 -11.07
C ARG A 248 -12.29 10.75 -11.01
N ALA A 249 -11.55 9.97 -10.24
CA ALA A 249 -11.84 8.55 -10.03
C ALA A 249 -13.24 8.35 -9.41
N GLN A 250 -13.61 9.15 -8.43
CA GLN A 250 -14.97 9.15 -7.85
C GLN A 250 -16.06 9.32 -8.89
N LYS A 251 -15.86 10.18 -9.90
CA LYS A 251 -16.84 10.41 -10.97
C LYS A 251 -16.91 9.27 -11.97
N ALA A 252 -15.84 8.46 -12.07
CA ALA A 252 -15.71 7.38 -13.05
C ALA A 252 -16.13 6.00 -12.51
N LEU A 253 -16.05 5.80 -11.19
CA LEU A 253 -16.45 4.56 -10.53
C LEU A 253 -17.98 4.49 -10.38
N PRO A 254 -18.62 3.33 -10.72
CA PRO A 254 -20.09 3.21 -10.69
C PRO A 254 -20.69 3.22 -9.28
N ASP A 255 -20.04 2.54 -8.34
CA ASP A 255 -20.46 2.42 -6.94
C ASP A 255 -19.31 2.83 -6.03
N VAL A 256 -19.33 4.11 -5.61
CA VAL A 256 -18.19 4.68 -4.90
C VAL A 256 -18.58 5.69 -3.84
N ARG A 257 -17.89 5.61 -2.70
CA ARG A 257 -17.86 6.64 -1.66
C ARG A 257 -16.44 7.22 -1.58
N LEU A 258 -16.33 8.54 -1.46
CA LEU A 258 -15.06 9.24 -1.21
C LEU A 258 -15.08 9.87 0.19
N VAL A 259 -14.07 9.54 0.98
CA VAL A 259 -13.78 10.18 2.27
C VAL A 259 -12.45 10.91 2.17
N VAL A 260 -12.47 12.22 2.31
CA VAL A 260 -11.27 13.06 2.34
C VAL A 260 -10.96 13.41 3.79
N LEU A 261 -9.84 12.91 4.28
CA LEU A 261 -9.37 13.12 5.66
C LEU A 261 -8.57 14.42 5.74
N LYS A 262 -9.05 15.36 6.56
CA LYS A 262 -8.43 16.69 6.72
C LYS A 262 -7.14 16.62 7.54
N ASN A 263 -6.17 17.44 7.14
CA ASN A 263 -4.88 17.51 7.79
C ASN A 263 -4.19 16.13 7.85
N ARG A 264 -4.24 15.39 6.74
CA ARG A 264 -3.57 14.10 6.58
C ARG A 264 -2.77 14.10 5.27
N ARG A 265 -1.62 13.42 5.33
CA ARG A 265 -0.78 13.14 4.15
C ARG A 265 -1.04 11.71 3.64
N HIS A 266 -0.01 11.11 3.07
CA HIS A 266 -0.07 9.82 2.37
C HIS A 266 -0.29 8.58 3.27
N TRP A 267 -0.16 8.71 4.60
CA TRP A 267 -0.43 7.63 5.57
C TRP A 267 -1.55 7.97 6.56
N PRO A 268 -2.77 8.27 6.07
CA PRO A 268 -3.87 8.71 6.94
C PRO A 268 -4.25 7.67 8.00
N MET A 269 -4.11 6.37 7.70
CA MET A 269 -4.37 5.27 8.64
C MET A 269 -3.36 5.24 9.82
N ARG A 270 -2.16 5.78 9.63
CA ARG A 270 -1.15 5.92 10.72
C ARG A 270 -1.39 7.17 11.55
N GLU A 271 -2.03 8.18 10.98
CA GLU A 271 -2.28 9.44 11.68
C GLU A 271 -3.55 9.41 12.55
N ASN A 272 -4.56 8.67 12.16
CA ASN A 272 -5.76 8.44 12.98
C ASN A 272 -6.33 7.02 12.74
N PRO A 273 -5.76 5.98 13.38
CA PRO A 273 -6.16 4.60 13.16
C PRO A 273 -7.65 4.35 13.46
N GLN A 274 -8.19 4.97 14.53
CA GLN A 274 -9.57 4.71 14.96
C GLN A 274 -10.59 5.27 13.95
N GLU A 275 -10.36 6.48 13.45
CA GLU A 275 -11.19 7.07 12.41
C GLU A 275 -11.13 6.23 11.13
N PHE A 276 -9.93 5.80 10.73
CA PHE A 276 -9.73 4.97 9.55
C PHE A 276 -10.45 3.61 9.68
N ILE A 277 -10.31 2.93 10.82
CA ILE A 277 -11.01 1.66 11.09
C ILE A 277 -12.51 1.83 10.98
N SER A 278 -13.08 2.88 11.59
CA SER A 278 -14.52 3.15 11.53
C SER A 278 -15.00 3.31 10.08
N ILE A 279 -14.30 4.11 9.29
CA ILE A 279 -14.62 4.37 7.89
C ILE A 279 -14.59 3.08 7.04
N VAL A 280 -13.58 2.23 7.26
CA VAL A 280 -13.44 0.96 6.53
C VAL A 280 -14.53 -0.03 6.96
N LEU A 281 -14.80 -0.15 8.27
CA LEU A 281 -15.85 -1.03 8.78
C LEU A 281 -17.24 -0.64 8.29
N ASP A 282 -17.51 0.64 8.07
CA ASP A 282 -18.79 1.09 7.51
C ASP A 282 -19.04 0.47 6.13
N LEU A 283 -18.03 0.44 5.24
CA LEU A 283 -18.14 -0.26 3.96
C LEU A 283 -18.22 -1.78 4.15
N LEU A 284 -17.37 -2.36 5.00
CA LEU A 284 -17.26 -3.81 5.12
C LEU A 284 -18.54 -4.46 5.67
N ARG A 285 -19.38 -3.74 6.41
CA ARG A 285 -20.65 -4.22 6.98
C ARG A 285 -21.85 -4.12 6.03
N GLU A 286 -21.80 -3.32 4.98
CA GLU A 286 -22.82 -3.23 3.92
C GLU A 286 -22.89 -4.53 3.10
#